data_fb9deefbd41a7dcd9e4b39a89419d295
#
_entry.id   fb9deefbd41a7dcd9e4b39a89419d295
#
_cell.length_a   1.000
_cell.length_b   1.000
_cell.length_c   1.000
_cell.angle_alpha   90.00
_cell.angle_beta   90.00
_cell.angle_gamma   90.00
#
_symmetry.space_group_name_H-M   'P 1'
#
loop_
_entity.id
_entity.type
_entity.pdbx_description
1 polymer ?
#
loop_
_entity_poly.entity_id
_entity_poly.type
_entity_poly.pdbx_seq_one_letter_code
_entity_poly.pdbx_strand_id
1 'polypeptide(L)'
;PECDCSDIKEEEGNIIHKDEKGYYAVVATTRPETIMGDTAMCINPKDPKNQWLRGKKVIVPLVGRVIPVIEDRYVDIEFGTGCLKVTPAHDTNDYMLGKTHNLETIDIFNADATISNQSPLYVGMDRFECRKQIVVDLANAGLMEKVEDYNNKVGYSERNPDTVIEPRLSLQWFLRMQHFADIALPPVVNGEMNFYPAKYKTTYKNWLENIQDWCISRQLWWGHRIPAYYYGDEKFVVAETADEALILARKESGNDNLQISDLKQDDDALDTWFSSWLWPISLFDGIRNPGNEEINYYYPTSDLVTAPDTIFFWVAR
;
A
#
# COMPACT_ATOMS: atom_id res chain seq x y z
N PRO A 1 8.69 11.01 29.44
CA PRO A 1 7.87 12.20 29.57
C PRO A 1 6.63 11.80 30.37
N GLU A 2 6.39 12.53 31.47
CA GLU A 2 5.22 12.31 32.29
C GLU A 2 3.99 12.58 31.45
N CYS A 3 3.15 11.55 31.24
CA CYS A 3 1.82 11.75 30.69
C CYS A 3 1.03 12.51 31.76
N ASP A 4 0.53 13.70 31.43
CA ASP A 4 -0.37 14.42 32.33
C ASP A 4 -1.69 13.67 32.41
N CYS A 5 -1.81 12.87 33.46
CA CYS A 5 -2.99 12.06 33.76
C CYS A 5 -3.88 12.73 34.85
N SER A 6 -3.63 14.00 35.14
CA SER A 6 -4.39 14.74 36.20
C SER A 6 -5.86 14.93 35.85
N ASP A 7 -6.22 14.82 34.56
CA ASP A 7 -7.58 15.08 34.06
C ASP A 7 -8.41 13.80 33.82
N ILE A 8 -7.91 12.61 34.22
CA ILE A 8 -8.68 11.38 34.05
C ILE A 8 -9.83 11.38 35.09
N LYS A 9 -11.04 11.53 34.57
CA LYS A 9 -12.26 11.41 35.34
C LYS A 9 -12.86 10.04 35.14
N GLU A 10 -13.28 9.42 36.23
CA GLU A 10 -14.10 8.21 36.18
C GLU A 10 -15.52 8.61 35.76
N GLU A 11 -15.86 8.36 34.50
CA GLU A 11 -17.21 8.52 33.97
C GLU A 11 -17.88 7.15 33.89
N GLU A 12 -19.22 7.13 34.02
CA GLU A 12 -20.00 5.89 33.96
C GLU A 12 -19.75 5.17 32.60
N GLY A 13 -19.29 3.92 32.66
CA GLY A 13 -18.97 3.10 31.50
C GLY A 13 -17.49 3.05 31.09
N ASN A 14 -16.63 3.89 31.67
CA ASN A 14 -15.16 3.82 31.40
C ASN A 14 -14.55 2.57 32.05
N ILE A 15 -13.62 1.94 31.31
CA ILE A 15 -12.74 0.88 31.82
C ILE A 15 -11.34 1.47 31.94
N ILE A 16 -10.97 1.91 33.13
CA ILE A 16 -9.68 2.54 33.42
C ILE A 16 -8.76 1.49 34.04
N HIS A 17 -7.65 1.25 33.42
CA HIS A 17 -6.59 0.38 33.94
C HIS A 17 -5.51 1.23 34.60
N LYS A 18 -5.09 0.82 35.78
CA LYS A 18 -4.07 1.50 36.58
C LYS A 18 -3.26 0.49 37.38
N ASP A 19 -1.95 0.67 37.39
CA ASP A 19 -1.02 -0.05 38.26
C ASP A 19 -0.10 0.90 39.03
N GLU A 20 0.97 0.37 39.63
CA GLU A 20 1.97 1.16 40.36
C GLU A 20 2.78 2.11 39.46
N LYS A 21 2.81 1.83 38.13
CA LYS A 21 3.54 2.62 37.11
C LYS A 21 2.65 3.72 36.50
N GLY A 22 1.33 3.67 36.73
CA GLY A 22 0.39 4.66 36.23
C GLY A 22 -0.80 4.08 35.49
N TYR A 23 -1.40 4.86 34.60
CA TYR A 23 -2.51 4.45 33.74
C TYR A 23 -2.05 3.76 32.49
N TYR A 24 -2.73 2.72 32.05
CA TYR A 24 -2.41 2.01 30.81
C TYR A 24 -3.65 1.61 30.01
N ALA A 25 -3.48 1.47 28.71
CA ALA A 25 -4.48 0.92 27.80
C ALA A 25 -4.07 -0.49 27.37
N VAL A 26 -5.05 -1.39 27.22
CA VAL A 26 -4.81 -2.75 26.74
C VAL A 26 -5.16 -2.83 25.28
N VAL A 27 -4.21 -3.30 24.45
CA VAL A 27 -4.42 -3.59 23.04
C VAL A 27 -4.27 -5.09 22.79
N ALA A 28 -5.09 -5.63 21.89
CA ALA A 28 -4.98 -7.01 21.45
C ALA A 28 -4.38 -7.06 20.05
N THR A 29 -3.40 -7.94 19.83
CA THR A 29 -2.75 -8.09 18.52
C THR A 29 -2.34 -9.53 18.27
N THR A 30 -2.45 -9.97 17.03
CA THR A 30 -1.85 -11.24 16.55
C THR A 30 -0.43 -11.04 16.01
N ARG A 31 0.03 -9.78 15.93
CA ARG A 31 1.30 -9.38 15.34
C ARG A 31 2.11 -8.46 16.26
N PRO A 32 2.52 -8.95 17.44
CA PRO A 32 3.25 -8.13 18.42
C PRO A 32 4.59 -7.58 17.87
N GLU A 33 5.21 -8.24 16.90
CA GLU A 33 6.44 -7.78 16.26
C GLU A 33 6.29 -6.42 15.56
N THR A 34 5.07 -6.03 15.15
CA THR A 34 4.86 -4.76 14.46
C THR A 34 4.71 -3.55 15.39
N ILE A 35 4.67 -3.77 16.71
CA ILE A 35 4.51 -2.70 17.71
C ILE A 35 5.62 -1.63 17.60
N MET A 36 6.80 -2.02 17.12
CA MET A 36 7.93 -1.12 16.92
C MET A 36 7.67 -0.07 15.84
N GLY A 37 6.70 -0.31 14.95
CA GLY A 37 6.26 0.61 13.90
C GLY A 37 4.96 1.36 14.22
N ASP A 38 4.42 1.21 15.44
CA ASP A 38 3.17 1.89 15.82
C ASP A 38 3.34 3.40 15.86
N THR A 39 2.39 4.12 15.26
CA THR A 39 2.40 5.59 15.19
C THR A 39 1.15 6.23 15.77
N ALA A 40 0.12 5.45 16.09
CA ALA A 40 -1.05 5.88 16.83
C ALA A 40 -1.70 4.69 17.56
N MET A 41 -2.55 5.00 18.52
CA MET A 41 -3.59 4.11 19.04
C MET A 41 -4.95 4.68 18.64
N CYS A 42 -5.86 3.85 18.13
CA CYS A 42 -7.17 4.27 17.66
C CYS A 42 -8.27 3.74 18.57
N ILE A 43 -9.25 4.60 18.89
CA ILE A 43 -10.46 4.25 19.64
C ILE A 43 -11.69 4.67 18.84
N ASN A 44 -12.83 4.02 19.10
CA ASN A 44 -14.09 4.47 18.52
C ASN A 44 -14.65 5.68 19.31
N PRO A 45 -15.02 6.79 18.64
CA PRO A 45 -15.55 7.98 19.33
C PRO A 45 -16.87 7.73 20.10
N LYS A 46 -17.54 6.60 19.85
CA LYS A 46 -18.76 6.21 20.54
C LYS A 46 -18.57 5.13 21.61
N ASP A 47 -17.34 4.64 21.79
CA ASP A 47 -17.05 3.60 22.78
C ASP A 47 -16.95 4.21 24.19
N PRO A 48 -17.92 3.95 25.09
CA PRO A 48 -17.88 4.50 26.46
C PRO A 48 -16.71 3.95 27.26
N LYS A 49 -16.21 2.73 26.95
CA LYS A 49 -15.15 2.07 27.72
C LYS A 49 -13.83 2.84 27.65
N ASN A 50 -13.52 3.41 26.49
CA ASN A 50 -12.21 4.00 26.17
C ASN A 50 -12.23 5.53 26.03
N GLN A 51 -13.34 6.21 26.34
CA GLN A 51 -13.44 7.68 26.20
C GLN A 51 -12.42 8.46 27.03
N TRP A 52 -12.00 7.91 28.15
CA TRP A 52 -10.96 8.51 29.00
C TRP A 52 -9.61 8.70 28.30
N LEU A 53 -9.37 7.98 27.19
CA LEU A 53 -8.17 8.07 26.35
C LEU A 53 -8.24 9.23 25.34
N ARG A 54 -9.40 9.84 25.14
CA ARG A 54 -9.61 10.90 24.16
C ARG A 54 -8.64 12.06 24.37
N GLY A 55 -7.95 12.47 23.28
CA GLY A 55 -6.98 13.57 23.31
C GLY A 55 -5.69 13.27 24.08
N LYS A 56 -5.54 12.05 24.59
CA LYS A 56 -4.32 11.62 25.29
C LYS A 56 -3.26 11.13 24.32
N LYS A 57 -2.08 10.92 24.86
CA LYS A 57 -0.97 10.22 24.20
C LYS A 57 -0.61 8.99 25.02
N VAL A 58 -0.15 7.95 24.33
CA VAL A 58 0.31 6.70 24.95
C VAL A 58 1.76 6.43 24.63
N ILE A 59 2.42 5.65 25.46
CA ILE A 59 3.80 5.24 25.29
C ILE A 59 3.79 3.80 24.74
N VAL A 60 4.42 3.58 23.59
CA VAL A 60 4.60 2.25 23.01
C VAL A 60 5.54 1.44 23.91
N PRO A 61 5.11 0.27 24.41
CA PRO A 61 5.92 -0.55 25.30
C PRO A 61 7.24 -0.97 24.64
N LEU A 62 8.28 -1.18 25.45
CA LEU A 62 9.65 -1.49 25.06
C LEU A 62 10.35 -0.41 24.21
N VAL A 63 9.62 0.27 23.33
CA VAL A 63 10.15 1.28 22.38
C VAL A 63 10.27 2.66 23.04
N GLY A 64 9.35 2.99 23.94
CA GLY A 64 9.31 4.30 24.61
C GLY A 64 8.81 5.45 23.70
N ARG A 65 8.35 5.18 22.49
CA ARG A 65 7.79 6.21 21.59
C ARG A 65 6.45 6.69 22.13
N VAL A 66 6.27 8.01 22.13
CA VAL A 66 5.01 8.65 22.49
C VAL A 66 4.17 8.85 21.22
N ILE A 67 2.99 8.24 21.18
CA ILE A 67 2.07 8.29 20.04
C ILE A 67 0.71 8.87 20.45
N PRO A 68 -0.02 9.53 19.54
CA PRO A 68 -1.34 10.07 19.80
C PRO A 68 -2.40 8.97 19.92
N VAL A 69 -3.45 9.24 20.66
CA VAL A 69 -4.72 8.53 20.57
C VAL A 69 -5.59 9.26 19.55
N ILE A 70 -5.97 8.56 18.49
CA ILE A 70 -6.87 9.05 17.44
C ILE A 70 -8.25 8.42 17.58
N GLU A 71 -9.25 9.04 16.98
CA GLU A 71 -10.63 8.59 17.02
C GLU A 71 -11.11 8.25 15.60
N ASP A 72 -11.55 7.00 15.39
CA ASP A 72 -12.15 6.60 14.13
C ASP A 72 -13.26 5.57 14.34
N ARG A 73 -14.31 5.66 13.52
CA ARG A 73 -15.44 4.70 13.54
C ARG A 73 -15.07 3.31 13.01
N TYR A 74 -13.90 3.19 12.42
CA TYR A 74 -13.35 1.91 11.93
C TYR A 74 -13.20 0.90 13.09
N VAL A 75 -12.85 1.37 14.29
CA VAL A 75 -12.68 0.47 15.45
C VAL A 75 -14.05 -0.09 15.89
N ASP A 76 -14.15 -1.41 15.91
CA ASP A 76 -15.33 -2.10 16.41
C ASP A 76 -15.33 -2.09 17.95
N ILE A 77 -16.39 -1.55 18.54
CA ILE A 77 -16.56 -1.40 20.00
C ILE A 77 -16.66 -2.75 20.71
N GLU A 78 -17.22 -3.75 20.04
CA GLU A 78 -17.44 -5.08 20.61
C GLU A 78 -16.27 -6.04 20.38
N PHE A 79 -15.30 -5.64 19.56
CA PHE A 79 -14.15 -6.49 19.23
C PHE A 79 -12.95 -6.19 20.14
N GLY A 80 -12.45 -7.22 20.84
CA GLY A 80 -11.28 -7.14 21.70
C GLY A 80 -11.42 -6.12 22.83
N THR A 81 -10.45 -5.24 22.97
CA THR A 81 -10.41 -4.20 24.01
C THR A 81 -11.06 -2.88 23.58
N GLY A 82 -11.45 -2.74 22.31
CA GLY A 82 -11.88 -1.46 21.75
C GLY A 82 -10.74 -0.47 21.50
N CYS A 83 -9.49 -0.86 21.79
CA CYS A 83 -8.27 -0.11 21.48
C CYS A 83 -7.49 -0.81 20.38
N LEU A 84 -7.26 -0.12 19.27
CA LEU A 84 -6.51 -0.63 18.12
C LEU A 84 -5.14 0.04 18.07
N LYS A 85 -4.06 -0.74 18.06
CA LYS A 85 -2.74 -0.23 17.68
C LYS A 85 -2.71 0.04 16.18
N VAL A 86 -2.08 1.11 15.74
CA VAL A 86 -2.05 1.51 14.32
C VAL A 86 -0.62 1.52 13.81
N THR A 87 -0.36 0.61 12.84
CA THR A 87 0.93 0.42 12.19
C THR A 87 0.79 0.63 10.67
N PRO A 88 0.80 1.86 10.16
CA PRO A 88 0.46 2.17 8.76
C PRO A 88 1.32 1.46 7.72
N ALA A 89 2.56 1.09 8.05
CA ALA A 89 3.46 0.41 7.12
C ALA A 89 3.10 -1.07 6.89
N HIS A 90 2.39 -1.73 7.83
CA HIS A 90 2.31 -3.20 7.88
C HIS A 90 0.90 -3.77 7.94
N ASP A 91 -0.10 -2.92 7.79
CA ASP A 91 -1.51 -3.31 7.67
C ASP A 91 -2.24 -2.37 6.72
N THR A 92 -3.06 -2.92 5.82
CA THR A 92 -3.78 -2.15 4.79
C THR A 92 -4.81 -1.20 5.40
N ASN A 93 -5.49 -1.63 6.46
CA ASN A 93 -6.50 -0.81 7.13
C ASN A 93 -5.82 0.30 7.96
N ASP A 94 -4.73 -0.05 8.65
CA ASP A 94 -3.92 0.92 9.38
C ASP A 94 -3.29 1.96 8.44
N TYR A 95 -2.93 1.57 7.22
CA TYR A 95 -2.47 2.50 6.18
C TYR A 95 -3.55 3.52 5.82
N MET A 96 -4.81 3.09 5.68
CA MET A 96 -5.93 4.00 5.39
C MET A 96 -6.20 4.95 6.58
N LEU A 97 -6.12 4.45 7.81
CA LEU A 97 -6.16 5.28 9.01
C LEU A 97 -5.00 6.28 9.04
N GLY A 98 -3.79 5.82 8.69
CA GLY A 98 -2.60 6.65 8.57
C GLY A 98 -2.79 7.82 7.61
N LYS A 99 -3.37 7.57 6.43
CA LYS A 99 -3.72 8.62 5.45
C LYS A 99 -4.78 9.58 5.98
N THR A 100 -5.84 9.06 6.59
CA THR A 100 -6.96 9.87 7.09
C THR A 100 -6.51 10.80 8.22
N HIS A 101 -5.65 10.31 9.10
CA HIS A 101 -5.20 11.04 10.29
C HIS A 101 -3.80 11.64 10.15
N ASN A 102 -3.20 11.58 8.94
CA ASN A 102 -1.86 12.11 8.63
C ASN A 102 -0.78 11.59 9.60
N LEU A 103 -0.77 10.27 9.82
CA LEU A 103 0.20 9.62 10.70
C LEU A 103 1.51 9.36 9.98
N GLU A 104 2.59 9.32 10.75
CA GLU A 104 3.90 8.85 10.27
C GLU A 104 3.81 7.37 9.87
N THR A 105 4.57 6.99 8.84
CA THR A 105 4.67 5.62 8.38
C THR A 105 6.09 5.11 8.62
N ILE A 106 6.26 4.12 9.49
CA ILE A 106 7.55 3.55 9.88
C ILE A 106 7.62 2.11 9.38
N ASP A 107 8.40 1.87 8.31
CA ASP A 107 8.63 0.54 7.76
C ASP A 107 9.74 -0.18 8.54
N ILE A 108 9.34 -1.14 9.38
CA ILE A 108 10.25 -1.88 10.25
C ILE A 108 10.77 -3.20 9.62
N PHE A 109 10.41 -3.51 8.37
CA PHE A 109 10.88 -4.72 7.71
C PHE A 109 11.77 -4.43 6.49
N ASN A 110 12.78 -5.26 6.32
CA ASN A 110 13.54 -5.37 5.07
C ASN A 110 12.75 -6.15 4.01
N ALA A 111 13.24 -6.19 2.77
CA ALA A 111 12.60 -6.90 1.67
C ALA A 111 12.49 -8.42 1.90
N ASP A 112 13.38 -8.99 2.70
CA ASP A 112 13.40 -10.40 3.10
C ASP A 112 12.59 -10.69 4.37
N ALA A 113 11.84 -9.69 4.86
CA ALA A 113 11.05 -9.73 6.09
C ALA A 113 11.87 -9.90 7.39
N THR A 114 13.15 -9.61 7.37
CA THR A 114 13.92 -9.36 8.60
C THR A 114 13.63 -7.95 9.14
N ILE A 115 13.86 -7.75 10.42
CA ILE A 115 13.67 -6.43 11.05
C ILE A 115 14.70 -5.44 10.51
N SER A 116 14.22 -4.30 10.02
CA SER A 116 15.05 -3.24 9.43
C SER A 116 15.71 -2.35 10.50
N ASN A 117 16.65 -1.53 10.07
CA ASN A 117 17.30 -0.52 10.91
C ASN A 117 16.40 0.67 11.30
N GLN A 118 15.18 0.76 10.76
CA GLN A 118 14.16 1.71 11.19
C GLN A 118 13.54 1.28 12.53
N SER A 119 13.65 0.00 12.86
CA SER A 119 13.23 -0.49 14.17
C SER A 119 14.29 -0.21 15.23
N PRO A 120 13.89 0.27 16.43
CA PRO A 120 14.83 0.49 17.52
C PRO A 120 15.35 -0.80 18.18
N LEU A 121 14.68 -1.95 17.93
CA LEU A 121 14.97 -3.23 18.56
C LEU A 121 14.98 -4.35 17.51
N TYR A 122 15.67 -5.44 17.78
CA TYR A 122 15.69 -6.71 17.04
C TYR A 122 16.18 -6.62 15.58
N VAL A 123 16.95 -5.60 15.22
CA VAL A 123 17.47 -5.39 13.85
C VAL A 123 18.15 -6.64 13.31
N GLY A 124 17.79 -7.06 12.10
CA GLY A 124 18.30 -8.24 11.43
C GLY A 124 17.64 -9.57 11.83
N MET A 125 16.75 -9.57 12.83
CA MET A 125 16.03 -10.77 13.25
C MET A 125 14.90 -11.11 12.27
N ASP A 126 14.66 -12.41 12.01
CA ASP A 126 13.47 -12.85 11.28
C ASP A 126 12.18 -12.42 12.00
N ARG A 127 11.15 -12.02 11.24
CA ARG A 127 9.90 -11.51 11.80
C ARG A 127 9.19 -12.48 12.75
N PHE A 128 9.23 -13.78 12.47
CA PHE A 128 8.58 -14.79 13.33
C PHE A 128 9.38 -15.07 14.60
N GLU A 129 10.71 -15.03 14.52
CA GLU A 129 11.56 -15.10 15.69
C GLU A 129 11.42 -13.83 16.55
N CYS A 130 11.33 -12.66 15.92
CA CYS A 130 11.05 -11.41 16.59
C CYS A 130 9.68 -11.44 17.31
N ARG A 131 8.65 -12.02 16.69
CA ARG A 131 7.33 -12.23 17.33
C ARG A 131 7.41 -13.03 18.61
N LYS A 132 8.19 -14.08 18.63
CA LYS A 132 8.40 -14.90 19.83
C LYS A 132 9.18 -14.13 20.90
N GLN A 133 10.25 -13.45 20.50
CA GLN A 133 11.12 -12.74 21.42
C GLN A 133 10.40 -11.55 22.09
N ILE A 134 9.64 -10.77 21.34
CA ILE A 134 8.94 -9.61 21.89
C ILE A 134 7.87 -10.00 22.91
N VAL A 135 7.22 -11.15 22.75
CA VAL A 135 6.27 -11.68 23.74
C VAL A 135 6.98 -11.96 25.06
N VAL A 136 8.17 -12.55 25.01
CA VAL A 136 8.98 -12.81 26.19
C VAL A 136 9.40 -11.51 26.87
N ASP A 137 9.85 -10.53 26.09
CA ASP A 137 10.33 -9.26 26.64
C ASP A 137 9.20 -8.41 27.22
N LEU A 138 8.01 -8.42 26.61
CA LEU A 138 6.81 -7.80 27.16
C LEU A 138 6.41 -8.44 28.48
N ALA A 139 6.46 -9.78 28.57
CA ALA A 139 6.15 -10.50 29.79
C ALA A 139 7.16 -10.18 30.91
N ASN A 140 8.47 -10.18 30.59
CA ASN A 140 9.53 -9.82 31.55
C ASN A 140 9.42 -8.36 32.05
N ALA A 141 8.92 -7.46 31.20
CA ALA A 141 8.67 -6.06 31.57
C ALA A 141 7.38 -5.86 32.38
N GLY A 142 6.55 -6.91 32.56
CA GLY A 142 5.23 -6.84 33.18
C GLY A 142 4.22 -6.03 32.38
N LEU A 143 4.33 -6.10 31.05
CA LEU A 143 3.48 -5.37 30.10
C LEU A 143 2.59 -6.32 29.26
N MET A 144 2.52 -7.60 29.65
CA MET A 144 1.70 -8.62 29.02
C MET A 144 0.49 -8.94 29.91
N GLU A 145 -0.71 -8.62 29.45
CA GLU A 145 -1.94 -8.92 30.20
C GLU A 145 -2.29 -10.40 30.11
N LYS A 146 -2.39 -10.94 28.89
CA LYS A 146 -2.67 -12.37 28.63
C LYS A 146 -2.27 -12.78 27.22
N VAL A 147 -2.16 -14.09 27.04
CA VAL A 147 -2.01 -14.73 25.72
C VAL A 147 -3.19 -15.66 25.53
N GLU A 148 -3.88 -15.57 24.40
CA GLU A 148 -5.01 -16.41 24.05
C GLU A 148 -4.80 -17.03 22.68
N ASP A 149 -5.28 -18.28 22.50
CA ASP A 149 -5.31 -18.93 21.19
C ASP A 149 -6.34 -18.20 20.30
N TYR A 150 -5.91 -17.77 19.14
CA TYR A 150 -6.75 -17.07 18.18
C TYR A 150 -6.55 -17.61 16.76
N ASN A 151 -7.66 -18.01 16.13
CA ASN A 151 -7.67 -18.47 14.75
C ASN A 151 -7.96 -17.32 13.81
N ASN A 152 -7.01 -16.95 12.97
CA ASN A 152 -7.20 -15.95 11.93
C ASN A 152 -6.85 -16.51 10.56
N LYS A 153 -7.34 -15.82 9.51
CA LYS A 153 -6.95 -16.13 8.13
C LYS A 153 -5.71 -15.35 7.78
N VAL A 154 -4.70 -16.05 7.29
CA VAL A 154 -3.43 -15.47 6.84
C VAL A 154 -3.31 -15.63 5.33
N GLY A 155 -2.89 -14.57 4.64
CA GLY A 155 -2.63 -14.62 3.20
C GLY A 155 -1.31 -15.32 2.90
N TYR A 156 -1.32 -16.15 1.85
CA TYR A 156 -0.13 -16.78 1.30
C TYR A 156 0.14 -16.27 -0.11
N SER A 157 1.41 -16.30 -0.52
CA SER A 157 1.77 -15.97 -1.88
C SER A 157 1.14 -16.97 -2.86
N GLU A 158 0.42 -16.48 -3.86
CA GLU A 158 -0.16 -17.33 -4.90
C GLU A 158 0.90 -18.12 -5.68
N ARG A 159 2.09 -17.53 -5.84
CA ARG A 159 3.21 -18.14 -6.58
C ARG A 159 4.13 -19.01 -5.73
N ASN A 160 4.10 -18.81 -4.42
CA ASN A 160 4.83 -19.62 -3.45
C ASN A 160 3.93 -19.88 -2.23
N PRO A 161 3.13 -20.96 -2.26
CA PRO A 161 2.10 -21.22 -1.25
C PRO A 161 2.65 -21.49 0.16
N ASP A 162 3.95 -21.70 0.31
CA ASP A 162 4.59 -21.88 1.61
C ASP A 162 5.02 -20.54 2.25
N THR A 163 4.86 -19.43 1.52
CA THR A 163 5.28 -18.11 1.99
C THR A 163 4.08 -17.26 2.40
N VAL A 164 4.01 -16.94 3.69
CA VAL A 164 3.06 -15.96 4.24
C VAL A 164 3.41 -14.57 3.72
N ILE A 165 2.44 -13.86 3.13
CA ILE A 165 2.66 -12.50 2.65
C ILE A 165 2.85 -11.52 3.83
N GLU A 166 3.69 -10.52 3.61
CA GLU A 166 3.90 -9.40 4.51
C GLU A 166 3.35 -8.13 3.85
N PRO A 167 2.28 -7.50 4.40
CA PRO A 167 1.85 -6.20 3.94
C PRO A 167 2.97 -5.18 4.15
N ARG A 168 3.38 -4.53 3.06
CA ARG A 168 4.49 -3.59 3.06
C ARG A 168 4.28 -2.53 1.99
N LEU A 169 4.70 -1.31 2.28
CA LEU A 169 4.72 -0.24 1.28
C LEU A 169 5.95 -0.39 0.39
N SER A 170 5.76 -0.19 -0.90
CA SER A 170 6.83 -0.13 -1.88
C SER A 170 6.50 0.89 -2.96
N LEU A 171 7.52 1.52 -3.52
CA LEU A 171 7.34 2.38 -4.68
C LEU A 171 6.87 1.52 -5.86
N GLN A 172 5.81 1.98 -6.51
CA GLN A 172 5.22 1.30 -7.66
C GLN A 172 4.93 2.32 -8.76
N TRP A 173 4.96 1.85 -10.01
CA TRP A 173 4.59 2.66 -11.15
C TRP A 173 3.08 2.62 -11.38
N PHE A 174 2.47 3.80 -11.48
CA PHE A 174 1.05 3.94 -11.74
C PHE A 174 0.81 4.74 -13.03
N LEU A 175 -0.12 4.26 -13.86
CA LEU A 175 -0.68 5.02 -14.95
C LEU A 175 -1.95 5.75 -14.46
N ARG A 176 -1.99 7.07 -14.65
CA ARG A 176 -3.18 7.87 -14.33
C ARG A 176 -4.29 7.57 -15.33
N MET A 177 -5.36 6.92 -14.87
CA MET A 177 -6.40 6.39 -15.74
C MET A 177 -7.55 7.36 -16.02
N GLN A 178 -7.75 8.40 -15.21
CA GLN A 178 -8.91 9.29 -15.34
C GLN A 178 -9.00 9.91 -16.74
N HIS A 179 -7.91 10.45 -17.26
CA HIS A 179 -7.89 11.06 -18.60
C HIS A 179 -8.33 10.08 -19.70
N PHE A 180 -7.92 8.83 -19.62
CA PHE A 180 -8.31 7.80 -20.59
C PHE A 180 -9.79 7.42 -20.44
N ALA A 181 -10.29 7.35 -19.22
CA ALA A 181 -11.71 7.11 -18.95
C ALA A 181 -12.60 8.24 -19.51
N ASP A 182 -12.18 9.49 -19.38
CA ASP A 182 -12.88 10.66 -19.91
C ASP A 182 -13.00 10.63 -21.44
N ILE A 183 -12.06 9.97 -22.13
CA ILE A 183 -12.07 9.77 -23.59
C ILE A 183 -12.91 8.54 -23.97
N ALA A 184 -12.75 7.43 -23.24
CA ALA A 184 -13.32 6.14 -23.62
C ALA A 184 -14.82 5.97 -23.23
N LEU A 185 -15.31 6.70 -22.24
CA LEU A 185 -16.68 6.58 -21.77
C LEU A 185 -17.72 7.23 -22.70
N PRO A 186 -17.53 8.45 -23.23
CA PRO A 186 -18.52 9.15 -24.06
C PRO A 186 -19.00 8.36 -25.29
N PRO A 187 -18.14 7.69 -26.08
CA PRO A 187 -18.59 6.91 -27.24
C PRO A 187 -19.59 5.81 -26.88
N VAL A 188 -19.43 5.20 -25.72
CA VAL A 188 -20.37 4.17 -25.23
C VAL A 188 -21.67 4.78 -24.73
N VAL A 189 -21.59 5.89 -24.01
CA VAL A 189 -22.79 6.57 -23.48
C VAL A 189 -23.64 7.11 -24.62
N ASN A 190 -23.02 7.71 -25.64
CA ASN A 190 -23.68 8.32 -26.80
C ASN A 190 -24.16 7.28 -27.84
N GLY A 191 -23.76 6.02 -27.72
CA GLY A 191 -24.17 4.95 -28.64
C GLY A 191 -23.34 4.86 -29.93
N GLU A 192 -22.19 5.49 -29.98
CA GLU A 192 -21.21 5.37 -31.07
C GLU A 192 -20.55 3.96 -31.00
N MET A 193 -20.34 3.45 -29.80
CA MET A 193 -19.90 2.09 -29.52
C MET A 193 -21.00 1.32 -28.77
N ASN A 194 -21.37 0.15 -29.26
CA ASN A 194 -22.47 -0.64 -28.72
C ASN A 194 -22.01 -1.97 -28.13
N PHE A 195 -22.69 -2.40 -27.08
CA PHE A 195 -22.48 -3.71 -26.44
C PHE A 195 -23.61 -4.68 -26.78
N TYR A 196 -23.25 -5.92 -27.08
CA TYR A 196 -24.19 -7.01 -27.30
C TYR A 196 -23.86 -8.18 -26.39
N PRO A 197 -24.71 -8.53 -25.38
CA PRO A 197 -25.96 -7.86 -24.97
C PRO A 197 -25.76 -6.47 -24.35
N ALA A 198 -26.75 -5.58 -24.54
CA ALA A 198 -26.71 -4.20 -24.10
C ALA A 198 -26.50 -3.99 -22.58
N LYS A 199 -26.81 -5.00 -21.75
CA LYS A 199 -26.60 -4.96 -20.30
C LYS A 199 -25.14 -4.66 -19.90
N TYR A 200 -24.18 -5.06 -20.72
CA TYR A 200 -22.74 -4.84 -20.44
C TYR A 200 -22.30 -3.38 -20.62
N LYS A 201 -23.11 -2.53 -21.26
CA LYS A 201 -22.91 -1.08 -21.27
C LYS A 201 -22.87 -0.51 -19.85
N THR A 202 -23.74 -1.00 -18.95
CA THR A 202 -23.74 -0.58 -17.54
C THR A 202 -22.48 -1.00 -16.80
N THR A 203 -22.00 -2.23 -17.03
CA THR A 203 -20.75 -2.72 -16.43
C THR A 203 -19.55 -1.85 -16.85
N TYR A 204 -19.42 -1.59 -18.15
CA TYR A 204 -18.35 -0.74 -18.69
C TYR A 204 -18.43 0.68 -18.13
N LYS A 205 -19.63 1.28 -18.14
CA LYS A 205 -19.86 2.63 -17.60
C LYS A 205 -19.46 2.73 -16.14
N ASN A 206 -20.00 1.85 -15.28
CA ASN A 206 -19.71 1.87 -13.84
C ASN A 206 -18.20 1.70 -13.54
N TRP A 207 -17.51 0.90 -14.34
CA TRP A 207 -16.07 0.73 -14.19
C TRP A 207 -15.31 2.01 -14.49
N LEU A 208 -15.60 2.67 -15.62
CA LEU A 208 -14.89 3.89 -16.03
C LEU A 208 -15.26 5.11 -15.17
N GLU A 209 -16.49 5.22 -14.68
CA GLU A 209 -16.90 6.28 -13.75
C GLU A 209 -16.21 6.19 -12.38
N ASN A 210 -15.74 4.99 -12.00
CA ASN A 210 -15.06 4.75 -10.74
C ASN A 210 -13.62 4.27 -10.97
N ILE A 211 -13.01 4.66 -12.09
CA ILE A 211 -11.69 4.18 -12.46
C ILE A 211 -10.64 4.57 -11.40
N GLN A 212 -9.78 3.64 -11.09
CA GLN A 212 -8.60 3.86 -10.24
C GLN A 212 -7.35 3.85 -11.10
N ASP A 213 -6.30 4.54 -10.64
CA ASP A 213 -5.00 4.51 -11.28
C ASP A 213 -4.48 3.07 -11.36
N TRP A 214 -3.90 2.73 -12.48
CA TRP A 214 -3.44 1.37 -12.76
C TRP A 214 -2.00 1.17 -12.36
N CYS A 215 -1.76 0.33 -11.35
CA CYS A 215 -0.41 -0.13 -11.03
C CYS A 215 0.11 -0.99 -12.17
N ILE A 216 1.14 -0.53 -12.85
CA ILE A 216 1.73 -1.17 -14.03
C ILE A 216 3.04 -1.89 -13.77
N SER A 217 3.61 -1.79 -12.57
CA SER A 217 4.82 -2.51 -12.19
C SER A 217 4.51 -3.89 -11.60
N ARG A 218 5.37 -4.86 -11.91
CA ARG A 218 5.30 -6.24 -11.45
C ARG A 218 6.68 -6.72 -11.02
N GLN A 219 6.76 -7.34 -9.86
CA GLN A 219 7.97 -7.94 -9.32
C GLN A 219 8.18 -9.32 -9.93
N LEU A 220 8.60 -9.36 -11.18
CA LEU A 220 8.81 -10.58 -11.99
C LEU A 220 10.25 -10.68 -12.46
N TRP A 221 10.79 -11.89 -12.46
CA TRP A 221 12.13 -12.14 -12.95
C TRP A 221 12.24 -12.06 -14.47
N TRP A 222 11.13 -12.18 -15.19
CA TRP A 222 11.07 -12.14 -16.63
C TRP A 222 9.86 -11.34 -17.10
N GLY A 223 10.07 -10.45 -18.05
CA GLY A 223 9.06 -9.59 -18.63
C GLY A 223 9.68 -8.38 -19.34
N HIS A 224 8.86 -7.42 -19.70
CA HIS A 224 9.31 -6.13 -20.22
C HIS A 224 9.81 -5.27 -19.05
N ARG A 225 11.13 -5.24 -18.85
CA ARG A 225 11.74 -4.46 -17.78
C ARG A 225 11.41 -2.98 -17.94
N ILE A 226 11.07 -2.32 -16.84
CA ILE A 226 10.73 -0.90 -16.84
C ILE A 226 11.96 -0.08 -17.27
N PRO A 227 11.84 0.78 -18.30
CA PRO A 227 12.97 1.53 -18.88
C PRO A 227 13.27 2.81 -18.08
N ALA A 228 13.16 2.75 -16.76
CA ALA A 228 13.50 3.84 -15.84
C ALA A 228 14.87 3.58 -15.21
N TYR A 229 15.71 4.60 -15.18
CA TYR A 229 17.06 4.56 -14.62
C TYR A 229 17.16 5.57 -13.50
N TYR A 230 17.34 5.09 -12.28
CA TYR A 230 17.50 5.92 -11.08
C TYR A 230 18.93 6.45 -10.96
N TYR A 231 19.05 7.70 -10.54
CA TYR A 231 20.31 8.36 -10.22
C TYR A 231 20.14 9.19 -8.94
N GLY A 232 20.81 8.80 -7.86
CA GLY A 232 20.56 9.37 -6.53
C GLY A 232 19.22 8.93 -5.92
N ASP A 233 18.81 9.61 -4.87
CA ASP A 233 17.59 9.27 -4.12
C ASP A 233 16.34 9.69 -4.92
N GLU A 234 15.52 8.71 -5.32
CA GLU A 234 14.21 8.85 -5.97
C GLU A 234 14.17 9.61 -7.31
N LYS A 235 15.32 10.06 -7.85
CA LYS A 235 15.39 10.68 -9.18
C LYS A 235 15.59 9.63 -10.25
N PHE A 236 14.87 9.77 -11.36
CA PHE A 236 14.99 8.84 -12.46
C PHE A 236 14.81 9.53 -13.81
N VAL A 237 15.32 8.89 -14.86
CA VAL A 237 15.06 9.21 -16.25
C VAL A 237 14.51 7.98 -16.96
N VAL A 238 13.77 8.18 -18.04
CA VAL A 238 13.25 7.09 -18.87
C VAL A 238 13.98 7.11 -20.22
N ALA A 239 14.57 5.97 -20.59
CA ALA A 239 15.34 5.83 -21.84
C ALA A 239 15.36 4.38 -22.33
N GLU A 240 15.60 4.17 -23.62
CA GLU A 240 15.73 2.83 -24.20
C GLU A 240 17.03 2.15 -23.76
N THR A 241 18.09 2.92 -23.58
CA THR A 241 19.44 2.42 -23.25
C THR A 241 20.03 3.14 -22.05
N ALA A 242 21.01 2.49 -21.40
CA ALA A 242 21.76 3.10 -20.30
C ALA A 242 22.58 4.34 -20.75
N ASP A 243 23.06 4.34 -22.00
CA ASP A 243 23.82 5.46 -22.55
C ASP A 243 22.93 6.70 -22.73
N GLU A 244 21.73 6.53 -23.26
CA GLU A 244 20.74 7.60 -23.36
C GLU A 244 20.30 8.08 -21.97
N ALA A 245 20.08 7.14 -21.06
CA ALA A 245 19.75 7.47 -19.67
C ALA A 245 20.83 8.32 -19.01
N LEU A 246 22.10 8.01 -19.26
CA LEU A 246 23.23 8.81 -18.73
C LEU A 246 23.21 10.25 -19.25
N ILE A 247 22.96 10.42 -20.55
CA ILE A 247 22.86 11.77 -21.14
C ILE A 247 21.73 12.57 -20.50
N LEU A 248 20.56 11.93 -20.33
CA LEU A 248 19.40 12.58 -19.71
C LEU A 248 19.65 12.89 -18.22
N ALA A 249 20.20 11.94 -17.47
CA ALA A 249 20.51 12.11 -16.05
C ALA A 249 21.53 13.22 -15.80
N ARG A 250 22.56 13.33 -16.61
CA ARG A 250 23.52 14.44 -16.55
C ARG A 250 22.86 15.79 -16.79
N LYS A 251 22.01 15.84 -17.84
CA LYS A 251 21.27 17.07 -18.19
C LYS A 251 20.31 17.51 -17.06
N GLU A 252 19.58 16.56 -16.46
CA GLU A 252 18.60 16.88 -15.42
C GLU A 252 19.25 17.19 -14.06
N SER A 253 20.34 16.48 -13.74
CA SER A 253 21.06 16.70 -12.46
C SER A 253 22.01 17.90 -12.49
N GLY A 254 22.46 18.33 -13.71
CA GLY A 254 23.56 19.28 -13.88
C GLY A 254 24.92 18.71 -13.46
N ASN A 255 25.05 17.37 -13.35
CA ASN A 255 26.27 16.69 -12.93
C ASN A 255 26.88 15.90 -14.10
N ASP A 256 27.82 16.50 -14.78
CA ASP A 256 28.54 15.88 -15.92
C ASP A 256 29.45 14.70 -15.51
N ASN A 257 29.72 14.53 -14.20
CA ASN A 257 30.59 13.47 -13.71
C ASN A 257 29.86 12.14 -13.48
N LEU A 258 28.54 12.08 -13.62
CA LEU A 258 27.78 10.81 -13.51
C LEU A 258 28.33 9.79 -14.52
N GLN A 259 28.41 8.55 -14.07
CA GLN A 259 28.82 7.39 -14.89
C GLN A 259 27.66 6.43 -15.04
N ILE A 260 27.73 5.50 -16.00
CA ILE A 260 26.71 4.45 -16.14
C ILE A 260 26.58 3.60 -14.88
N SER A 261 27.67 3.40 -14.13
CA SER A 261 27.68 2.68 -12.86
C SER A 261 26.86 3.36 -11.76
N ASP A 262 26.58 4.65 -11.89
CA ASP A 262 25.77 5.42 -10.94
C ASP A 262 24.28 5.36 -11.26
N LEU A 263 23.93 4.73 -12.39
CA LEU A 263 22.57 4.50 -12.82
C LEU A 263 22.11 3.10 -12.43
N LYS A 264 20.95 3.02 -11.78
CA LYS A 264 20.29 1.74 -11.52
C LYS A 264 18.99 1.67 -12.31
N GLN A 265 18.89 0.75 -13.27
CA GLN A 265 17.62 0.48 -13.95
C GLN A 265 16.64 -0.16 -12.97
N ASP A 266 15.37 0.21 -13.06
CA ASP A 266 14.29 -0.40 -12.30
C ASP A 266 14.32 -1.93 -12.43
N ASP A 267 14.14 -2.64 -11.32
CA ASP A 267 14.19 -4.10 -11.29
C ASP A 267 12.84 -4.74 -11.67
N ASP A 268 11.76 -3.96 -11.66
CA ASP A 268 10.41 -4.42 -11.97
C ASP A 268 10.17 -4.56 -13.47
N ALA A 269 9.20 -5.40 -13.81
CA ALA A 269 8.67 -5.54 -15.16
C ALA A 269 7.33 -4.80 -15.30
N LEU A 270 7.01 -4.38 -16.53
CA LEU A 270 5.69 -3.85 -16.86
C LEU A 270 4.63 -4.95 -16.81
N ASP A 271 3.44 -4.60 -16.38
CA ASP A 271 2.25 -5.44 -16.53
C ASP A 271 2.11 -5.92 -17.97
N THR A 272 1.84 -7.20 -18.16
CA THR A 272 1.68 -7.80 -19.49
C THR A 272 0.67 -7.03 -20.33
N TRP A 273 -0.42 -6.56 -19.73
CA TRP A 273 -1.46 -5.82 -20.45
C TRP A 273 -1.07 -4.39 -20.79
N PHE A 274 -0.10 -3.81 -20.10
CA PHE A 274 0.43 -2.50 -20.45
C PHE A 274 1.12 -2.51 -21.82
N SER A 275 1.84 -3.59 -22.18
CA SER A 275 2.41 -3.75 -23.51
C SER A 275 1.42 -4.31 -24.53
N SER A 276 0.50 -5.20 -24.10
CA SER A 276 -0.47 -5.84 -25.00
C SER A 276 -1.48 -4.88 -25.60
N TRP A 277 -1.92 -3.86 -24.87
CA TRP A 277 -2.86 -2.87 -25.38
C TRP A 277 -2.31 -2.04 -26.54
N LEU A 278 -0.99 -1.99 -26.66
CA LEU A 278 -0.30 -1.30 -27.76
C LEU A 278 -0.29 -2.12 -29.06
N TRP A 279 -0.66 -3.40 -29.01
CA TRP A 279 -0.61 -4.30 -30.15
C TRP A 279 -1.28 -3.75 -31.41
N PRO A 280 -2.54 -3.29 -31.39
CA PRO A 280 -3.24 -2.82 -32.59
C PRO A 280 -2.60 -1.56 -33.18
N ILE A 281 -1.87 -0.80 -32.39
CA ILE A 281 -1.18 0.42 -32.84
C ILE A 281 0.23 0.10 -33.33
N SER A 282 0.97 -0.71 -32.58
CA SER A 282 2.36 -1.03 -32.90
C SER A 282 2.50 -1.92 -34.13
N LEU A 283 1.52 -2.80 -34.40
CA LEU A 283 1.52 -3.69 -35.54
C LEU A 283 1.61 -2.94 -36.89
N PHE A 284 1.01 -1.77 -36.97
CA PHE A 284 0.97 -0.92 -38.15
C PHE A 284 1.92 0.29 -38.05
N ASP A 285 2.97 0.18 -37.25
CA ASP A 285 3.92 1.26 -36.97
C ASP A 285 3.27 2.60 -36.53
N GLY A 286 2.09 2.51 -35.90
CA GLY A 286 1.31 3.68 -35.52
C GLY A 286 1.90 4.53 -34.39
N ILE A 287 2.88 3.99 -33.65
CA ILE A 287 3.59 4.74 -32.61
C ILE A 287 4.63 5.68 -33.22
N ARG A 288 5.43 5.19 -34.19
CA ARG A 288 6.50 5.96 -34.84
C ARG A 288 5.98 6.80 -36.01
N ASN A 289 4.96 6.27 -36.68
CA ASN A 289 4.34 6.90 -37.87
C ASN A 289 2.82 6.97 -37.69
N PRO A 290 2.33 7.81 -36.75
CA PRO A 290 0.90 7.92 -36.45
C PRO A 290 0.11 8.42 -37.69
N GLY A 291 -1.06 7.81 -37.91
CA GLY A 291 -1.95 8.20 -39.00
C GLY A 291 -1.51 7.73 -40.39
N ASN A 292 -0.59 6.74 -40.47
CA ASN A 292 -0.27 6.13 -41.74
C ASN A 292 -1.47 5.38 -42.37
N GLU A 293 -1.39 5.02 -43.63
CA GLU A 293 -2.49 4.45 -44.41
C GLU A 293 -2.98 3.11 -43.81
N GLU A 294 -2.07 2.24 -43.37
CA GLU A 294 -2.43 0.94 -42.82
C GLU A 294 -3.18 1.08 -41.49
N ILE A 295 -2.69 1.91 -40.55
CA ILE A 295 -3.37 2.10 -39.26
C ILE A 295 -4.73 2.75 -39.46
N ASN A 296 -4.88 3.72 -40.34
CA ASN A 296 -6.16 4.35 -40.62
C ASN A 296 -7.18 3.40 -41.25
N TYR A 297 -6.71 2.36 -41.96
CA TYR A 297 -7.57 1.35 -42.57
C TYR A 297 -7.98 0.26 -41.57
N TYR A 298 -7.05 -0.25 -40.75
CA TYR A 298 -7.28 -1.42 -39.90
C TYR A 298 -7.69 -1.10 -38.47
N TYR A 299 -7.45 0.12 -37.99
CA TYR A 299 -7.73 0.54 -36.62
C TYR A 299 -8.48 1.88 -36.58
N PRO A 300 -9.55 2.00 -35.75
CA PRO A 300 -10.12 0.99 -34.87
C PRO A 300 -10.82 -0.14 -35.61
N THR A 301 -10.86 -1.33 -34.98
CA THR A 301 -11.57 -2.49 -35.52
C THR A 301 -13.08 -2.30 -35.43
N SER A 302 -13.83 -2.93 -36.37
CA SER A 302 -15.29 -2.81 -36.43
C SER A 302 -16.00 -3.53 -35.30
N ASP A 303 -15.53 -4.73 -34.96
CA ASP A 303 -16.13 -5.60 -33.95
C ASP A 303 -15.04 -6.23 -33.06
N LEU A 304 -15.34 -6.32 -31.75
CA LEU A 304 -14.54 -7.02 -30.77
C LEU A 304 -15.39 -8.06 -30.04
N VAL A 305 -15.00 -9.33 -30.12
CA VAL A 305 -15.65 -10.43 -29.42
C VAL A 305 -14.81 -10.82 -28.21
N THR A 306 -15.42 -10.81 -27.03
CA THR A 306 -14.72 -11.09 -25.77
C THR A 306 -15.64 -11.74 -24.74
N ALA A 307 -15.06 -12.29 -23.67
CA ALA A 307 -15.81 -12.78 -22.53
C ALA A 307 -16.30 -11.60 -21.64
N PRO A 308 -17.46 -11.76 -20.98
CA PRO A 308 -18.04 -10.69 -20.17
C PRO A 308 -17.15 -10.18 -19.01
N ASP A 309 -16.39 -11.07 -18.41
CA ASP A 309 -15.49 -10.78 -17.30
C ASP A 309 -14.23 -9.99 -17.73
N THR A 310 -13.88 -9.99 -19.02
CA THR A 310 -12.75 -9.23 -19.55
C THR A 310 -13.11 -7.81 -19.96
N ILE A 311 -14.40 -7.46 -20.05
CA ILE A 311 -14.86 -6.16 -20.54
C ILE A 311 -14.31 -5.01 -19.72
N PHE A 312 -14.37 -5.10 -18.40
CA PHE A 312 -13.99 -3.99 -17.52
C PHE A 312 -12.49 -3.95 -17.21
N PHE A 313 -11.77 -5.07 -17.27
CA PHE A 313 -10.33 -5.07 -17.06
C PHE A 313 -9.55 -4.80 -18.35
N TRP A 314 -9.83 -5.58 -19.39
CA TRP A 314 -8.97 -5.66 -20.55
C TRP A 314 -9.48 -4.81 -21.71
N VAL A 315 -10.79 -4.89 -21.98
CA VAL A 315 -11.37 -4.12 -23.10
C VAL A 315 -11.46 -2.64 -22.78
N ALA A 316 -11.84 -2.31 -21.55
CA ALA A 316 -11.97 -0.91 -21.13
C ALA A 316 -10.63 -0.18 -21.05
N ARG A 317 -9.54 -0.91 -20.74
CA ARG A 317 -8.18 -0.36 -20.76
C ARG A 317 -7.61 -0.25 -22.15
#